data_6adbf9165c4c8ab2691d32dc009734f8
#
_entry.id   6adbf9165c4c8ab2691d32dc009734f8
#
_cell.length_a   1.000
_cell.length_b   1.000
_cell.length_c   1.000
_cell.angle_alpha   90.00
_cell.angle_beta   90.00
_cell.angle_gamma   90.00
#
_symmetry.space_group_name_H-M   'P 1'
#
loop_
_entity.id
_entity.type
_entity.pdbx_description
1 polymer ?
#
loop_
_entity_poly.entity_id
_entity_poly.type
_entity_poly.pdbx_seq_one_letter_code
_entity_poly.pdbx_strand_id
1 'polypeptide(L)'
;ISKTDLIQMQTRLKEAELQRSSSYQSYQVALQNMNVLMGLEPLAEMDLTDSISTILPMPAFIGAETALNVRPDYAVSQFDVVYQKRQVSLAAAKYNPSLSIGFKETWGTQMLNISGETMFNSNVYASIKLPIFHWGARFKSTAAQKAILLSKQYALQDKQDQISKEVAKAWTSLTENTRQISIAEENCKLAEENLDLNTFSYTEGKLTILDVLSAQLTWIQAYTNLIQSYYEQKIALADYRKATGIRYLGQK
;
A
#
# COMPACT_ATOMS: atom_id res chain seq x y z
N ILE A 1 13.55 42.42 -34.18
CA ILE A 1 13.89 41.11 -33.60
C ILE A 1 15.20 40.68 -34.21
N SER A 2 16.19 40.40 -33.36
CA SER A 2 17.49 39.89 -33.80
C SER A 2 17.32 38.46 -34.35
N LYS A 3 18.16 38.08 -35.35
CA LYS A 3 18.21 36.70 -35.85
C LYS A 3 18.51 35.70 -34.74
N THR A 4 19.29 36.12 -33.74
CA THR A 4 19.63 35.33 -32.54
C THR A 4 18.37 35.06 -31.69
N ASP A 5 17.54 36.09 -31.48
CA ASP A 5 16.28 35.96 -30.70
C ASP A 5 15.32 34.98 -31.38
N LEU A 6 15.22 35.04 -32.71
CA LEU A 6 14.38 34.12 -33.50
C LEU A 6 14.84 32.66 -33.31
N ILE A 7 16.16 32.41 -33.43
CA ILE A 7 16.72 31.06 -33.25
C ILE A 7 16.48 30.55 -31.82
N GLN A 8 16.65 31.39 -30.82
CA GLN A 8 16.36 31.01 -29.42
C GLN A 8 14.91 30.65 -29.20
N MET A 9 13.96 31.44 -29.75
CA MET A 9 12.54 31.13 -29.67
C MET A 9 12.19 29.80 -30.36
N GLN A 10 12.77 29.56 -31.55
CA GLN A 10 12.60 28.30 -32.27
C GLN A 10 13.17 27.10 -31.49
N THR A 11 14.31 27.25 -30.85
CA THR A 11 14.88 26.20 -30.00
C THR A 11 13.97 25.89 -28.82
N ARG A 12 13.47 26.90 -28.11
CA ARG A 12 12.52 26.77 -27.02
C ARG A 12 11.22 26.09 -27.45
N LEU A 13 10.70 26.43 -28.62
CA LEU A 13 9.52 25.77 -29.18
C LEU A 13 9.76 24.28 -29.38
N LYS A 14 10.93 23.89 -29.92
CA LYS A 14 11.26 22.48 -30.15
C LYS A 14 11.47 21.73 -28.81
N GLU A 15 12.07 22.36 -27.82
CA GLU A 15 12.17 21.81 -26.47
C GLU A 15 10.78 21.56 -25.84
N ALA A 16 9.86 22.52 -25.99
CA ALA A 16 8.49 22.39 -25.52
C ALA A 16 7.70 21.28 -26.25
N GLU A 17 7.88 21.14 -27.56
CA GLU A 17 7.29 20.05 -28.35
C GLU A 17 7.81 18.67 -27.89
N LEU A 18 9.11 18.53 -27.62
CA LEU A 18 9.70 17.31 -27.08
C LEU A 18 9.14 16.97 -25.69
N GLN A 19 9.07 17.96 -24.81
CA GLN A 19 8.51 17.79 -23.47
C GLN A 19 7.03 17.39 -23.52
N ARG A 20 6.25 18.02 -24.38
CA ARG A 20 4.85 17.64 -24.62
C ARG A 20 4.72 16.19 -25.09
N SER A 21 5.56 15.75 -26.03
CA SER A 21 5.54 14.38 -26.54
C SER A 21 5.86 13.37 -25.44
N SER A 22 6.89 13.65 -24.62
CA SER A 22 7.26 12.80 -23.48
C SER A 22 6.15 12.73 -22.42
N SER A 23 5.53 13.87 -22.10
CA SER A 23 4.41 13.92 -21.16
C SER A 23 3.19 13.17 -21.67
N TYR A 24 2.90 13.26 -22.98
CA TYR A 24 1.81 12.51 -23.60
C TYR A 24 2.06 11.00 -23.56
N GLN A 25 3.29 10.55 -23.82
CA GLN A 25 3.67 9.15 -23.67
C GLN A 25 3.45 8.66 -22.23
N SER A 26 3.89 9.44 -21.25
CA SER A 26 3.71 9.11 -19.83
C SER A 26 2.23 9.02 -19.44
N TYR A 27 1.40 9.93 -19.96
CA TYR A 27 -0.05 9.90 -19.78
C TYR A 27 -0.67 8.62 -20.35
N GLN A 28 -0.30 8.24 -21.58
CA GLN A 28 -0.82 7.02 -22.22
C GLN A 28 -0.45 5.77 -21.42
N VAL A 29 0.80 5.68 -20.94
CA VAL A 29 1.24 4.54 -20.09
C VAL A 29 0.48 4.51 -18.76
N ALA A 30 0.25 5.67 -18.13
CA ALA A 30 -0.53 5.75 -16.90
C ALA A 30 -1.99 5.31 -17.12
N LEU A 31 -2.60 5.70 -18.25
CA LEU A 31 -3.95 5.30 -18.62
C LEU A 31 -4.05 3.77 -18.86
N GLN A 32 -3.06 3.19 -19.55
CA GLN A 32 -2.98 1.74 -19.76
C GLN A 32 -2.86 0.98 -18.42
N ASN A 33 -2.02 1.47 -17.51
CA ASN A 33 -1.90 0.89 -16.17
C ASN A 33 -3.22 0.96 -15.38
N MET A 34 -3.94 2.07 -15.49
CA MET A 34 -5.24 2.24 -14.86
C MET A 34 -6.28 1.28 -15.45
N ASN A 35 -6.31 1.11 -16.77
CA ASN A 35 -7.18 0.14 -17.45
C ASN A 35 -6.94 -1.28 -16.90
N VAL A 36 -5.68 -1.69 -16.81
CA VAL A 36 -5.32 -3.01 -16.27
C VAL A 36 -5.76 -3.17 -14.82
N LEU A 37 -5.59 -2.13 -13.98
CA LEU A 37 -6.04 -2.15 -12.59
C LEU A 37 -7.57 -2.29 -12.45
N MET A 38 -8.32 -1.77 -13.42
CA MET A 38 -9.78 -1.92 -13.48
C MET A 38 -10.25 -3.21 -14.16
N GLY A 39 -9.32 -4.03 -14.66
CA GLY A 39 -9.65 -5.26 -15.37
C GLY A 39 -10.13 -5.04 -16.81
N LEU A 40 -9.84 -3.87 -17.39
CA LEU A 40 -10.10 -3.55 -18.79
C LEU A 40 -8.91 -3.90 -19.68
N GLU A 41 -9.14 -3.92 -21.00
CA GLU A 41 -8.04 -4.04 -21.95
C GLU A 41 -7.11 -2.81 -21.86
N PRO A 42 -5.77 -2.99 -21.98
CA PRO A 42 -4.81 -1.89 -21.80
C PRO A 42 -5.06 -0.70 -22.73
N LEU A 43 -5.54 -0.94 -23.94
CA LEU A 43 -5.80 0.08 -24.96
C LEU A 43 -7.27 0.53 -25.01
N ALA A 44 -8.11 0.13 -24.04
CA ALA A 44 -9.49 0.60 -23.98
C ALA A 44 -9.53 2.12 -23.84
N GLU A 45 -10.41 2.75 -24.63
CA GLU A 45 -10.65 4.20 -24.51
C GLU A 45 -11.33 4.49 -23.18
N MET A 46 -10.79 5.45 -22.43
CA MET A 46 -11.32 5.89 -21.15
C MET A 46 -11.19 7.39 -21.02
N ASP A 47 -12.27 8.01 -20.58
CA ASP A 47 -12.31 9.44 -20.26
C ASP A 47 -12.25 9.64 -18.74
N LEU A 48 -11.38 10.56 -18.30
CA LEU A 48 -11.25 10.93 -16.90
C LEU A 48 -12.15 12.13 -16.61
N THR A 49 -13.17 11.93 -15.77
CA THR A 49 -14.13 12.97 -15.41
C THR A 49 -13.70 13.82 -14.21
N ASP A 50 -12.80 13.29 -13.38
CA ASP A 50 -12.35 13.96 -12.17
C ASP A 50 -11.27 15.03 -12.46
N SER A 51 -11.42 16.21 -11.86
CA SER A 51 -10.41 17.25 -11.90
C SER A 51 -9.36 17.08 -10.81
N ILE A 52 -8.09 17.30 -11.16
CA ILE A 52 -6.99 17.29 -10.20
C ILE A 52 -7.00 18.53 -9.28
N SER A 53 -7.48 19.66 -9.78
CA SER A 53 -7.44 20.97 -9.09
C SER A 53 -8.44 21.12 -7.93
N THR A 54 -9.25 20.11 -7.65
CA THR A 54 -10.18 20.14 -6.52
C THR A 54 -9.49 19.76 -5.23
N ILE A 55 -9.44 20.68 -4.26
CA ILE A 55 -8.96 20.40 -2.90
C ILE A 55 -9.98 19.51 -2.19
N LEU A 56 -9.52 18.35 -1.72
CA LEU A 56 -10.37 17.47 -0.92
C LEU A 56 -10.41 17.94 0.54
N PRO A 57 -11.60 17.87 1.19
CA PRO A 57 -11.73 18.30 2.58
C PRO A 57 -10.85 17.43 3.50
N MET A 58 -10.21 18.08 4.47
CA MET A 58 -9.45 17.38 5.50
C MET A 58 -10.39 16.56 6.39
N PRO A 59 -10.12 15.29 6.59
CA PRO A 59 -10.86 14.47 7.55
C PRO A 59 -10.52 14.87 8.99
N ALA A 60 -11.34 14.46 9.94
CA ALA A 60 -10.99 14.58 11.36
C ALA A 60 -9.77 13.70 11.69
N PHE A 61 -8.96 14.13 12.65
CA PHE A 61 -7.85 13.34 13.13
C PHE A 61 -8.35 12.07 13.84
N ILE A 62 -7.78 10.93 13.45
CA ILE A 62 -8.07 9.62 14.03
C ILE A 62 -6.81 9.13 14.71
N GLY A 63 -6.90 8.89 16.02
CA GLY A 63 -5.80 8.39 16.81
C GLY A 63 -5.44 6.93 16.48
N ALA A 64 -4.20 6.55 16.82
CA ALA A 64 -3.69 5.20 16.57
C ALA A 64 -4.54 4.10 17.22
N GLU A 65 -5.13 4.34 18.40
CA GLU A 65 -6.00 3.36 19.08
C GLU A 65 -7.23 2.98 18.24
N THR A 66 -7.87 3.97 17.61
CA THR A 66 -9.01 3.70 16.73
C THR A 66 -8.57 2.92 15.49
N ALA A 67 -7.41 3.28 14.91
CA ALA A 67 -6.84 2.57 13.78
C ALA A 67 -6.52 1.11 14.11
N LEU A 68 -5.94 0.81 15.28
CA LEU A 68 -5.65 -0.54 15.74
C LEU A 68 -6.91 -1.42 15.83
N ASN A 69 -8.03 -0.85 16.26
CA ASN A 69 -9.30 -1.59 16.39
C ASN A 69 -9.93 -1.95 15.03
N VAL A 70 -9.58 -1.24 13.96
CA VAL A 70 -10.19 -1.41 12.64
C VAL A 70 -9.27 -2.14 11.66
N ARG A 71 -7.97 -2.06 11.87
CA ARG A 71 -6.97 -2.61 10.93
C ARG A 71 -6.91 -4.14 10.98
N PRO A 72 -7.13 -4.82 9.85
CA PRO A 72 -7.11 -6.28 9.80
C PRO A 72 -5.71 -6.88 9.99
N ASP A 73 -4.64 -6.17 9.59
CA ASP A 73 -3.26 -6.63 9.77
C ASP A 73 -2.83 -6.67 11.25
N TYR A 74 -3.37 -5.77 12.09
CA TYR A 74 -3.19 -5.84 13.54
C TYR A 74 -3.98 -7.01 14.13
N ALA A 75 -5.22 -7.23 13.69
CA ALA A 75 -6.02 -8.38 14.12
C ALA A 75 -5.32 -9.71 13.78
N VAL A 76 -4.72 -9.84 12.59
CA VAL A 76 -3.91 -11.03 12.23
C VAL A 76 -2.77 -11.24 13.21
N SER A 77 -2.04 -10.17 13.57
CA SER A 77 -0.94 -10.28 14.56
C SER A 77 -1.42 -10.69 15.94
N GLN A 78 -2.61 -10.25 16.36
CA GLN A 78 -3.23 -10.72 17.61
C GLN A 78 -3.59 -12.22 17.56
N PHE A 79 -4.17 -12.66 16.43
CA PHE A 79 -4.47 -14.08 16.22
C PHE A 79 -3.21 -14.94 16.18
N ASP A 80 -2.10 -14.45 15.64
CA ASP A 80 -0.80 -15.14 15.67
C ASP A 80 -0.34 -15.47 17.11
N VAL A 81 -0.50 -14.52 18.02
CA VAL A 81 -0.19 -14.72 19.45
C VAL A 81 -1.11 -15.78 20.06
N VAL A 82 -2.41 -15.71 19.79
CA VAL A 82 -3.40 -16.69 20.27
C VAL A 82 -3.09 -18.08 19.70
N TYR A 83 -2.81 -18.17 18.42
CA TYR A 83 -2.42 -19.41 17.74
C TYR A 83 -1.17 -20.00 18.40
N GLN A 84 -0.11 -19.20 18.58
CA GLN A 84 1.12 -19.69 19.20
C GLN A 84 0.92 -20.11 20.67
N LYS A 85 0.03 -19.45 21.41
CA LYS A 85 -0.38 -19.89 22.75
C LYS A 85 -1.00 -21.28 22.73
N ARG A 86 -1.83 -21.58 21.70
CA ARG A 86 -2.39 -22.94 21.51
C ARG A 86 -1.31 -23.96 21.10
N GLN A 87 -0.29 -23.55 20.32
CA GLN A 87 0.85 -24.42 19.99
C GLN A 87 1.67 -24.82 21.23
N VAL A 88 1.84 -23.92 22.20
CA VAL A 88 2.45 -24.27 23.50
C VAL A 88 1.64 -25.37 24.21
N SER A 89 0.31 -25.23 24.24
CA SER A 89 -0.57 -26.24 24.83
C SER A 89 -0.52 -27.56 24.07
N LEU A 90 -0.48 -27.52 22.74
CA LEU A 90 -0.37 -28.70 21.88
C LEU A 90 0.97 -29.43 22.08
N ALA A 91 2.07 -28.70 22.23
CA ALA A 91 3.38 -29.27 22.52
C ALA A 91 3.40 -30.02 23.85
N ALA A 92 2.70 -29.51 24.88
CA ALA A 92 2.53 -30.19 26.14
C ALA A 92 1.59 -31.41 26.01
N ALA A 93 0.52 -31.30 25.23
CA ALA A 93 -0.49 -32.36 25.05
C ALA A 93 0.05 -33.62 24.33
N LYS A 94 1.09 -33.47 23.47
CA LYS A 94 1.76 -34.60 22.82
C LYS A 94 2.31 -35.66 23.78
N TYR A 95 2.52 -35.29 25.05
CA TYR A 95 3.04 -36.16 26.11
C TYR A 95 1.95 -36.60 27.08
N ASN A 96 0.69 -36.34 26.78
CA ASN A 96 -0.44 -36.82 27.56
C ASN A 96 -0.89 -38.20 27.04
N PRO A 97 -1.61 -39.01 27.86
CA PRO A 97 -2.26 -40.22 27.39
C PRO A 97 -3.17 -39.94 26.17
N SER A 98 -3.13 -40.81 25.18
CA SER A 98 -4.03 -40.74 24.03
C SER A 98 -4.85 -42.00 23.88
N LEU A 99 -6.16 -41.86 23.67
CA LEU A 99 -7.07 -42.92 23.32
C LEU A 99 -7.42 -42.78 21.84
N SER A 100 -7.22 -43.84 21.07
CA SER A 100 -7.58 -43.92 19.66
C SER A 100 -8.56 -45.06 19.44
N ILE A 101 -9.65 -44.77 18.71
CA ILE A 101 -10.60 -45.77 18.27
C ILE A 101 -10.49 -45.76 16.72
N GLY A 102 -10.31 -46.95 16.16
CA GLY A 102 -10.18 -47.11 14.71
C GLY A 102 -11.03 -48.25 14.20
N PHE A 103 -11.50 -48.05 12.98
CA PHE A 103 -12.15 -49.08 12.15
C PHE A 103 -11.28 -49.30 10.91
N LYS A 104 -10.95 -50.53 10.64
CA LYS A 104 -10.14 -50.90 9.47
C LYS A 104 -10.85 -52.00 8.68
N GLU A 105 -11.14 -51.69 7.44
CA GLU A 105 -11.54 -52.68 6.46
C GLU A 105 -10.36 -53.02 5.55
N THR A 106 -10.20 -54.29 5.30
CA THR A 106 -9.20 -54.82 4.37
C THR A 106 -9.89 -55.75 3.38
N TRP A 107 -9.83 -55.39 2.13
CA TRP A 107 -10.33 -56.20 1.03
C TRP A 107 -9.17 -56.62 0.13
N GLY A 108 -9.03 -57.90 -0.16
CA GLY A 108 -8.01 -58.42 -1.06
C GLY A 108 -7.72 -59.90 -0.84
N THR A 109 -6.98 -60.48 -1.75
CA THR A 109 -6.38 -61.81 -1.63
C THR A 109 -5.18 -61.70 -0.71
N GLN A 110 -5.33 -62.05 0.56
CA GLN A 110 -4.19 -62.08 1.46
C GLN A 110 -3.42 -63.40 1.32
N MET A 111 -2.11 -63.30 1.43
CA MET A 111 -1.08 -64.29 1.20
C MET A 111 -1.17 -65.56 2.09
N LEU A 112 -2.15 -65.66 2.96
CA LEU A 112 -2.39 -66.80 3.83
C LEU A 112 -3.52 -67.71 3.35
N ASN A 113 -4.17 -67.40 2.23
CA ASN A 113 -5.22 -68.23 1.68
C ASN A 113 -4.70 -69.00 0.48
N ILE A 114 -4.49 -70.28 0.67
CA ILE A 114 -4.02 -71.25 -0.36
C ILE A 114 -5.05 -71.40 -1.50
N SER A 115 -6.30 -70.92 -1.29
CA SER A 115 -7.40 -71.04 -2.27
C SER A 115 -7.60 -69.83 -3.19
N GLY A 116 -6.87 -68.73 -3.03
CA GLY A 116 -6.98 -67.54 -3.88
C GLY A 116 -8.30 -66.76 -3.78
N GLU A 117 -9.10 -67.01 -2.77
CA GLU A 117 -10.37 -66.30 -2.54
C GLU A 117 -10.16 -64.91 -1.97
N THR A 118 -10.98 -63.97 -2.42
CA THR A 118 -11.00 -62.61 -1.90
C THR A 118 -11.66 -62.57 -0.52
N MET A 119 -10.91 -62.20 0.51
CA MET A 119 -11.42 -62.07 1.87
C MET A 119 -11.72 -60.62 2.22
N PHE A 120 -12.85 -60.42 2.86
CA PHE A 120 -13.25 -59.17 3.50
C PHE A 120 -13.01 -59.29 4.99
N ASN A 121 -12.22 -58.40 5.57
CA ASN A 121 -11.93 -58.41 6.98
C ASN A 121 -12.18 -57.01 7.57
N SER A 122 -13.10 -56.91 8.54
CA SER A 122 -13.45 -55.70 9.26
C SER A 122 -12.96 -55.81 10.71
N ASN A 123 -12.12 -54.89 11.12
CA ASN A 123 -11.60 -54.82 12.48
C ASN A 123 -11.96 -53.51 13.16
N VAL A 124 -12.51 -53.57 14.34
CA VAL A 124 -12.69 -52.44 15.24
C VAL A 124 -11.66 -52.56 16.37
N TYR A 125 -10.91 -51.53 16.60
CA TYR A 125 -9.90 -51.53 17.68
C TYR A 125 -9.93 -50.26 18.51
N ALA A 126 -9.62 -50.38 19.77
CA ALA A 126 -9.33 -49.28 20.68
C ALA A 126 -7.90 -49.43 21.18
N SER A 127 -7.13 -48.36 21.11
CA SER A 127 -5.76 -48.37 21.66
C SER A 127 -5.54 -47.18 22.61
N ILE A 128 -4.91 -47.47 23.74
CA ILE A 128 -4.48 -46.44 24.70
C ILE A 128 -2.95 -46.38 24.69
N LYS A 129 -2.44 -45.18 24.38
CA LYS A 129 -0.99 -44.93 24.40
C LYS A 129 -0.64 -44.04 25.59
N LEU A 130 0.16 -44.55 26.51
CA LEU A 130 0.63 -43.87 27.70
C LEU A 130 2.13 -43.58 27.55
N PRO A 131 2.54 -42.33 27.28
CA PRO A 131 3.95 -41.96 27.25
C PRO A 131 4.49 -41.92 28.68
N ILE A 132 5.37 -42.86 29.06
CA ILE A 132 5.88 -42.97 30.45
C ILE A 132 7.14 -42.11 30.66
N PHE A 133 8.06 -42.10 29.68
CA PHE A 133 9.34 -41.39 29.83
C PHE A 133 9.88 -40.92 28.49
N HIS A 134 10.30 -39.64 28.40
CA HIS A 134 10.77 -38.99 27.16
C HIS A 134 12.03 -38.14 27.37
N TRP A 135 12.90 -38.50 28.32
CA TRP A 135 14.20 -37.82 28.51
C TRP A 135 14.12 -36.30 28.58
N GLY A 136 13.10 -35.74 29.22
CA GLY A 136 12.88 -34.29 29.33
C GLY A 136 12.39 -33.60 28.07
N ALA A 137 12.05 -34.33 26.98
CA ALA A 137 11.59 -33.76 25.72
C ALA A 137 10.34 -32.87 25.86
N ARG A 138 9.42 -33.22 26.77
CA ARG A 138 8.24 -32.38 27.11
C ARG A 138 8.66 -30.97 27.51
N PHE A 139 9.59 -30.86 28.46
CA PHE A 139 10.03 -29.57 28.99
C PHE A 139 10.76 -28.75 27.92
N LYS A 140 11.67 -29.38 27.17
CA LYS A 140 12.42 -28.71 26.09
C LYS A 140 11.51 -28.25 24.96
N SER A 141 10.58 -29.11 24.50
CA SER A 141 9.62 -28.77 23.46
C SER A 141 8.68 -27.63 23.89
N THR A 142 8.17 -27.70 25.13
CA THR A 142 7.31 -26.63 25.65
C THR A 142 8.08 -25.32 25.83
N ALA A 143 9.35 -25.39 26.30
CA ALA A 143 10.20 -24.20 26.44
C ALA A 143 10.49 -23.55 25.06
N ALA A 144 10.78 -24.35 24.05
CA ALA A 144 10.97 -23.86 22.70
C ALA A 144 9.71 -23.13 22.19
N GLN A 145 8.52 -23.72 22.34
CA GLN A 145 7.27 -23.06 21.93
C GLN A 145 6.96 -21.80 22.75
N LYS A 146 7.33 -21.75 24.03
CA LYS A 146 7.22 -20.54 24.85
C LYS A 146 8.15 -19.42 24.37
N ALA A 147 9.38 -19.75 23.95
CA ALA A 147 10.28 -18.76 23.35
C ALA A 147 9.72 -18.17 22.05
N ILE A 148 9.10 -19.01 21.20
CA ILE A 148 8.41 -18.54 19.99
C ILE A 148 7.20 -17.67 20.37
N LEU A 149 6.43 -18.03 21.40
CA LEU A 149 5.33 -17.21 21.90
C LEU A 149 5.80 -15.82 22.32
N LEU A 150 6.90 -15.73 23.06
CA LEU A 150 7.49 -14.46 23.47
C LEU A 150 7.91 -13.61 22.25
N SER A 151 8.53 -14.24 21.25
CA SER A 151 8.86 -13.57 19.99
C SER A 151 7.61 -13.02 19.28
N LYS A 152 6.51 -13.78 19.24
CA LYS A 152 5.24 -13.33 18.66
C LYS A 152 4.60 -12.16 19.45
N GLN A 153 4.77 -12.14 20.78
CA GLN A 153 4.31 -11.02 21.61
C GLN A 153 5.10 -9.74 21.32
N TYR A 154 6.43 -9.82 21.18
CA TYR A 154 7.23 -8.67 20.76
C TYR A 154 6.91 -8.21 19.34
N ALA A 155 6.67 -9.14 18.42
CA ALA A 155 6.24 -8.80 17.07
C ALA A 155 4.87 -8.07 17.04
N LEU A 156 3.94 -8.44 17.93
CA LEU A 156 2.67 -7.74 18.08
C LEU A 156 2.87 -6.31 18.60
N GLN A 157 3.75 -6.12 19.58
CA GLN A 157 4.08 -4.79 20.09
C GLN A 157 4.75 -3.93 19.02
N ASP A 158 5.73 -4.47 18.30
CA ASP A 158 6.38 -3.78 17.18
C ASP A 158 5.36 -3.39 16.09
N LYS A 159 4.41 -4.28 15.78
CA LYS A 159 3.32 -3.98 14.86
C LYS A 159 2.44 -2.83 15.33
N GLN A 160 2.14 -2.76 16.63
CA GLN A 160 1.40 -1.66 17.25
C GLN A 160 2.15 -0.33 17.10
N ASP A 161 3.46 -0.33 17.39
CA ASP A 161 4.31 0.85 17.28
C ASP A 161 4.46 1.31 15.82
N GLN A 162 4.58 0.37 14.88
CA GLN A 162 4.61 0.65 13.45
C GLN A 162 3.31 1.31 12.97
N ILE A 163 2.14 0.80 13.36
CA ILE A 163 0.85 1.38 13.01
C ILE A 163 0.71 2.79 13.59
N SER A 164 1.11 2.99 14.84
CA SER A 164 1.09 4.30 15.47
C SER A 164 1.96 5.31 14.72
N LYS A 165 3.14 4.89 14.30
CA LYS A 165 4.05 5.69 13.45
C LYS A 165 3.47 5.96 12.06
N GLU A 166 2.85 4.96 11.42
CA GLU A 166 2.21 5.13 10.10
C GLU A 166 1.09 6.15 10.15
N VAL A 167 0.20 6.08 11.15
CA VAL A 167 -0.90 7.03 11.32
C VAL A 167 -0.38 8.44 11.55
N ALA A 168 0.59 8.61 12.45
CA ALA A 168 1.18 9.91 12.74
C ALA A 168 1.88 10.51 11.50
N LYS A 169 2.67 9.71 10.79
CA LYS A 169 3.34 10.13 9.56
C LYS A 169 2.35 10.54 8.48
N ALA A 170 1.31 9.73 8.25
CA ALA A 170 0.31 10.00 7.22
C ALA A 170 -0.49 11.28 7.54
N TRP A 171 -0.82 11.52 8.82
CA TRP A 171 -1.46 12.77 9.25
C TRP A 171 -0.58 13.99 9.01
N THR A 172 0.69 13.93 9.41
CA THR A 172 1.65 15.02 9.18
C THR A 172 1.80 15.30 7.68
N SER A 173 1.96 14.26 6.84
CA SER A 173 2.04 14.43 5.39
C SER A 173 0.79 15.08 4.81
N LEU A 174 -0.40 14.65 5.22
CA LEU A 174 -1.66 15.22 4.75
C LEU A 174 -1.80 16.70 5.13
N THR A 175 -1.45 17.04 6.37
CA THR A 175 -1.51 18.42 6.86
C THR A 175 -0.54 19.33 6.10
N GLU A 176 0.70 18.88 5.92
CA GLU A 176 1.72 19.66 5.22
C GLU A 176 1.43 19.80 3.72
N ASN A 177 1.01 18.71 3.05
CA ASN A 177 0.65 18.79 1.63
C ASN A 177 -0.57 19.70 1.41
N THR A 178 -1.53 19.72 2.33
CA THR A 178 -2.66 20.67 2.26
C THR A 178 -2.19 22.12 2.41
N ARG A 179 -1.23 22.38 3.31
CA ARG A 179 -0.64 23.71 3.47
C ARG A 179 0.18 24.12 2.25
N GLN A 180 0.89 23.20 1.63
CA GLN A 180 1.70 23.46 0.44
C GLN A 180 0.87 23.94 -0.75
N ILE A 181 -0.39 23.51 -0.89
CA ILE A 181 -1.28 24.00 -1.95
C ILE A 181 -1.44 25.51 -1.88
N SER A 182 -1.76 26.07 -0.70
CA SER A 182 -1.97 27.51 -0.56
C SER A 182 -0.72 28.32 -0.90
N ILE A 183 0.46 27.81 -0.53
CA ILE A 183 1.75 28.42 -0.86
C ILE A 183 2.01 28.34 -2.38
N ALA A 184 1.70 27.20 -3.01
CA ALA A 184 1.88 27.01 -4.44
C ALA A 184 0.90 27.87 -5.26
N GLU A 185 -0.35 28.04 -4.78
CA GLU A 185 -1.34 28.96 -5.40
C GLU A 185 -0.85 30.40 -5.40
N GLU A 186 -0.36 30.88 -4.24
CA GLU A 186 0.20 32.23 -4.12
C GLU A 186 1.44 32.41 -5.00
N ASN A 187 2.35 31.43 -5.00
CA ASN A 187 3.54 31.46 -5.85
C ASN A 187 3.18 31.47 -7.34
N CYS A 188 2.20 30.68 -7.76
CA CYS A 188 1.71 30.66 -9.15
C CYS A 188 1.15 32.01 -9.55
N LYS A 189 0.35 32.64 -8.70
CA LYS A 189 -0.20 33.99 -8.94
C LYS A 189 0.88 35.06 -9.06
N LEU A 190 1.88 35.04 -8.17
CA LEU A 190 3.00 35.99 -8.24
C LEU A 190 3.85 35.78 -9.52
N ALA A 191 4.04 34.54 -9.93
CA ALA A 191 4.75 34.21 -11.17
C ALA A 191 3.98 34.66 -12.41
N GLU A 192 2.65 34.56 -12.40
CA GLU A 192 1.78 35.07 -13.47
C GLU A 192 1.84 36.59 -13.59
N GLU A 193 1.71 37.30 -12.47
CA GLU A 193 1.85 38.78 -12.42
C GLU A 193 3.23 39.21 -12.93
N ASN A 194 4.29 38.50 -12.55
CA ASN A 194 5.64 38.78 -13.02
C ASN A 194 5.78 38.58 -14.54
N LEU A 195 5.16 37.53 -15.11
CA LEU A 195 5.14 37.28 -16.55
C LEU A 195 4.41 38.42 -17.29
N ASP A 196 3.27 38.84 -16.77
CA ASP A 196 2.47 39.92 -17.37
C ASP A 196 3.25 41.24 -17.38
N LEU A 197 3.90 41.60 -16.26
CA LEU A 197 4.72 42.81 -16.16
C LEU A 197 5.94 42.78 -17.10
N ASN A 198 6.62 41.64 -17.23
CA ASN A 198 7.74 41.46 -18.16
C ASN A 198 7.27 41.58 -19.63
N THR A 199 6.12 40.98 -19.95
CA THR A 199 5.53 41.02 -21.28
C THR A 199 5.14 42.46 -21.64
N PHE A 200 4.50 43.19 -20.73
CA PHE A 200 4.18 44.60 -20.90
C PHE A 200 5.45 45.46 -21.11
N SER A 201 6.44 45.28 -20.25
CA SER A 201 7.70 46.05 -20.33
C SER A 201 8.48 45.76 -21.62
N TYR A 202 8.41 44.53 -22.13
CA TYR A 202 8.96 44.17 -23.45
C TYR A 202 8.25 44.90 -24.60
N THR A 203 6.91 44.97 -24.55
CA THR A 203 6.15 45.71 -25.59
C THR A 203 6.48 47.19 -25.59
N GLU A 204 6.81 47.77 -24.43
CA GLU A 204 7.28 49.15 -24.29
C GLU A 204 8.76 49.33 -24.68
N GLY A 205 9.46 48.25 -25.06
CA GLY A 205 10.87 48.30 -25.44
C GLY A 205 11.85 48.48 -24.27
N LYS A 206 11.40 48.24 -23.01
CA LYS A 206 12.21 48.43 -21.79
C LYS A 206 12.96 47.18 -21.38
N LEU A 207 12.51 45.99 -21.78
CA LEU A 207 13.10 44.71 -21.47
C LEU A 207 13.44 43.91 -22.74
N THR A 208 14.26 42.89 -22.59
CA THR A 208 14.61 41.97 -23.67
C THR A 208 13.63 40.81 -23.73
N ILE A 209 13.56 40.14 -24.89
CA ILE A 209 12.76 38.90 -25.03
C ILE A 209 13.23 37.79 -24.08
N LEU A 210 14.52 37.79 -23.68
CA LEU A 210 15.08 36.83 -22.75
C LEU A 210 14.46 36.97 -21.36
N ASP A 211 14.15 38.21 -20.93
CA ASP A 211 13.49 38.48 -19.65
C ASP A 211 12.09 37.89 -19.65
N VAL A 212 11.34 38.07 -20.75
CA VAL A 212 9.99 37.48 -20.91
C VAL A 212 10.06 35.95 -20.90
N LEU A 213 10.99 35.35 -21.66
CA LEU A 213 11.17 33.89 -21.68
C LEU A 213 11.55 33.33 -20.31
N SER A 214 12.38 34.06 -19.54
CA SER A 214 12.72 33.69 -18.16
C SER A 214 11.51 33.75 -17.24
N ALA A 215 10.71 34.81 -17.31
CA ALA A 215 9.46 34.94 -16.54
C ALA A 215 8.45 33.84 -16.91
N GLN A 216 8.34 33.50 -18.21
CA GLN A 216 7.48 32.42 -18.68
C GLN A 216 7.92 31.05 -18.13
N LEU A 217 9.21 30.74 -18.09
CA LEU A 217 9.71 29.51 -17.48
C LEU A 217 9.40 29.46 -15.98
N THR A 218 9.54 30.58 -15.28
CA THR A 218 9.22 30.68 -13.85
C THR A 218 7.74 30.40 -13.61
N TRP A 219 6.86 30.98 -14.43
CA TRP A 219 5.42 30.73 -14.35
C TRP A 219 5.06 29.27 -14.66
N ILE A 220 5.63 28.66 -15.72
CA ILE A 220 5.43 27.24 -16.04
C ILE A 220 5.85 26.35 -14.88
N GLN A 221 7.00 26.64 -14.25
CA GLN A 221 7.48 25.88 -13.09
C GLN A 221 6.54 26.03 -11.89
N ALA A 222 6.09 27.27 -11.60
CA ALA A 222 5.16 27.53 -10.50
C ALA A 222 3.82 26.81 -10.72
N TYR A 223 3.30 26.85 -11.96
CA TYR A 223 2.07 26.14 -12.32
C TYR A 223 2.21 24.61 -12.23
N THR A 224 3.34 24.07 -12.67
CA THR A 224 3.64 22.63 -12.53
C THR A 224 3.71 22.21 -11.07
N ASN A 225 4.37 23.03 -10.22
CA ASN A 225 4.43 22.77 -8.79
C ASN A 225 3.06 22.82 -8.12
N LEU A 226 2.17 23.71 -8.57
CA LEU A 226 0.79 23.78 -8.09
C LEU A 226 0.01 22.49 -8.42
N ILE A 227 0.08 22.02 -9.66
CA ILE A 227 -0.54 20.76 -10.09
C ILE A 227 0.02 19.58 -9.26
N GLN A 228 1.33 19.57 -9.06
CA GLN A 228 1.99 18.55 -8.22
C GLN A 228 1.47 18.58 -6.78
N SER A 229 1.27 19.77 -6.19
CA SER A 229 0.76 19.91 -4.81
C SER A 229 -0.67 19.35 -4.67
N TYR A 230 -1.54 19.57 -5.65
CA TYR A 230 -2.88 18.96 -5.67
C TYR A 230 -2.81 17.43 -5.74
N TYR A 231 -1.92 16.90 -6.57
CA TYR A 231 -1.71 15.46 -6.69
C TYR A 231 -1.20 14.85 -5.38
N GLU A 232 -0.21 15.46 -4.76
CA GLU A 232 0.38 14.99 -3.50
C GLU A 232 -0.63 15.03 -2.33
N GLN A 233 -1.50 16.02 -2.28
CA GLN A 233 -2.58 16.06 -1.29
C GLN A 233 -3.55 14.88 -1.46
N LYS A 234 -3.92 14.52 -2.69
CA LYS A 234 -4.81 13.38 -2.95
C LYS A 234 -4.16 12.05 -2.55
N ILE A 235 -2.87 11.87 -2.84
CA ILE A 235 -2.11 10.70 -2.39
C ILE A 235 -2.03 10.66 -0.88
N ALA A 236 -1.65 11.77 -0.23
CA ALA A 236 -1.55 11.82 1.22
C ALA A 236 -2.88 11.52 1.92
N LEU A 237 -4.00 11.95 1.34
CA LEU A 237 -5.33 11.60 1.85
C LEU A 237 -5.64 10.10 1.69
N ALA A 238 -5.27 9.49 0.57
CA ALA A 238 -5.42 8.07 0.35
C ALA A 238 -4.54 7.25 1.31
N ASP A 239 -3.29 7.68 1.52
CA ASP A 239 -2.37 7.07 2.47
C ASP A 239 -2.85 7.19 3.93
N TYR A 240 -3.42 8.34 4.30
CA TYR A 240 -4.02 8.54 5.62
C TYR A 240 -5.22 7.60 5.84
N ARG A 241 -6.09 7.46 4.84
CA ARG A 241 -7.21 6.51 4.88
C ARG A 241 -6.73 5.07 5.03
N LYS A 242 -5.69 4.69 4.30
CA LYS A 242 -5.05 3.38 4.40
C LYS A 242 -4.43 3.16 5.79
N ALA A 243 -3.69 4.13 6.31
CA ALA A 243 -3.04 4.05 7.61
C ALA A 243 -4.05 3.91 8.77
N THR A 244 -5.18 4.62 8.70
CA THR A 244 -6.25 4.54 9.69
C THR A 244 -7.16 3.31 9.53
N GLY A 245 -7.09 2.60 8.39
CA GLY A 245 -7.95 1.45 8.10
C GLY A 245 -9.41 1.82 7.81
N ILE A 246 -9.74 3.10 7.76
CA ILE A 246 -11.09 3.55 7.48
C ILE A 246 -11.33 3.48 5.98
N ARG A 247 -12.06 2.47 5.56
CA ARG A 247 -12.63 2.43 4.22
C ARG A 247 -13.71 3.51 4.16
N TYR A 248 -13.60 4.40 3.20
CA TYR A 248 -14.75 5.19 2.80
C TYR A 248 -15.77 4.20 2.21
N LEU A 249 -16.65 3.74 3.04
CA LEU A 249 -17.95 3.25 2.58
C LEU A 249 -18.60 4.50 2.00
N GLY A 250 -18.74 4.50 0.68
CA GLY A 250 -19.13 5.66 -0.07
C GLY A 250 -20.30 6.42 0.55
N GLN A 251 -20.20 7.71 0.50
CA GLN A 251 -21.37 8.54 0.54
C GLN A 251 -22.30 8.04 -0.57
N LYS A 252 -23.41 7.44 -0.15
CA LYS A 252 -24.58 7.26 -1.01
C LYS A 252 -25.16 8.62 -1.34
#